data_449bf2e206481dc1f140e8ed7f58effb
#
_entry.id   449bf2e206481dc1f140e8ed7f58effb
#
_cell.length_a   1.000
_cell.length_b   1.000
_cell.length_c   1.000
_cell.angle_alpha   90.00
_cell.angle_beta   90.00
_cell.angle_gamma   90.00
#
_symmetry.space_group_name_H-M   'P 1'
#
loop_
_entity.id
_entity.type
_entity.pdbx_description
1 polymer ?
#
loop_
_entity_poly.entity_id
_entity_poly.type
_entity_poly.pdbx_seq_one_letter_code
_entity_poly.pdbx_strand_id
1 'polypeptide(L)'
;KSRKDSHRAFLRAAADIEKKISITLFPEGTIHHTGPVMGRFKNGPFKLAVEKQVPIVPITFMNNWLLLPDDFYRRIGHPGIARIILHDPIPTIGMTEDDIDALKEKVYRVINAPIEERYPGYFVGTK
;
A
#
# COMPACT_ATOMS: atom_id res chain seq x y z
N LYS A 1 -17.35 3.32 -5.26
CA LYS A 1 -16.72 2.72 -6.48
C LYS A 1 -17.39 1.39 -6.80
N SER A 2 -17.89 1.23 -8.02
CA SER A 2 -18.59 0.02 -8.46
C SER A 2 -17.61 -1.17 -8.57
N ARG A 3 -18.10 -2.41 -8.34
CA ARG A 3 -17.33 -3.64 -8.62
C ARG A 3 -16.84 -3.69 -10.08
N LYS A 4 -17.64 -3.16 -11.02
CA LYS A 4 -17.28 -3.08 -12.44
C LYS A 4 -16.08 -2.16 -12.69
N ASP A 5 -15.98 -1.04 -11.98
CA ASP A 5 -14.84 -0.12 -12.12
C ASP A 5 -13.55 -0.71 -11.57
N SER A 6 -13.63 -1.43 -10.47
CA SER A 6 -12.47 -2.14 -9.87
C SER A 6 -11.97 -3.24 -10.79
N HIS A 7 -12.87 -4.01 -11.41
CA HIS A 7 -12.49 -5.07 -12.36
C HIS A 7 -11.85 -4.49 -13.62
N ARG A 8 -12.41 -3.41 -14.17
CA ARG A 8 -11.83 -2.73 -15.33
C ARG A 8 -10.44 -2.14 -15.04
N ALA A 9 -10.25 -1.57 -13.85
CA ALA A 9 -8.94 -1.08 -13.41
C ALA A 9 -7.92 -2.22 -13.28
N PHE A 10 -8.34 -3.38 -12.75
CA PHE A 10 -7.50 -4.57 -12.66
C PHE A 10 -7.04 -5.06 -14.05
N LEU A 11 -7.96 -5.17 -15.02
CA LEU A 11 -7.62 -5.59 -16.38
C LEU A 11 -6.65 -4.62 -17.08
N ARG A 12 -6.81 -3.31 -16.89
CA ARG A 12 -5.86 -2.31 -17.40
C ARG A 12 -4.48 -2.49 -16.79
N ALA A 13 -4.43 -2.62 -15.46
CA ALA A 13 -3.18 -2.84 -14.75
C ALA A 13 -2.46 -4.12 -15.23
N ALA A 14 -3.20 -5.21 -15.43
CA ALA A 14 -2.66 -6.45 -15.98
C ALA A 14 -2.05 -6.25 -17.39
N ALA A 15 -2.76 -5.54 -18.27
CA ALA A 15 -2.27 -5.25 -19.62
C ALA A 15 -1.03 -4.32 -19.63
N ASP A 16 -0.93 -3.39 -18.68
CA ASP A 16 0.22 -2.49 -18.58
C ASP A 16 1.46 -3.23 -18.06
N ILE A 17 1.29 -4.16 -17.11
CA ILE A 17 2.38 -5.04 -16.65
C ILE A 17 2.92 -5.90 -17.80
N GLU A 18 2.06 -6.45 -18.65
CA GLU A 18 2.48 -7.21 -19.83
C GLU A 18 3.34 -6.39 -20.81
N LYS A 19 3.11 -5.08 -20.87
CA LYS A 19 3.93 -4.12 -21.62
C LYS A 19 5.19 -3.68 -20.87
N LYS A 20 5.51 -4.30 -19.71
CA LYS A 20 6.64 -3.94 -18.84
C LYS A 20 6.53 -2.53 -18.23
N ILE A 21 5.32 -2.03 -18.05
CA ILE A 21 5.05 -0.76 -17.38
C ILE A 21 4.86 -1.04 -15.89
N SER A 22 5.62 -0.34 -15.06
CA SER A 22 5.46 -0.39 -13.60
C SER A 22 4.18 0.33 -13.17
N ILE A 23 3.47 -0.24 -12.17
CA ILE A 23 2.22 0.31 -11.67
C ILE A 23 2.36 0.59 -10.19
N THR A 24 1.92 1.76 -9.76
CA THR A 24 1.80 2.11 -8.34
C THR A 24 0.36 1.90 -7.87
N LEU A 25 0.20 1.13 -6.79
CA LEU A 25 -1.11 0.83 -6.20
C LEU A 25 -1.09 1.15 -4.70
N PHE A 26 -2.19 1.70 -4.21
CA PHE A 26 -2.44 1.91 -2.78
C PHE A 26 -3.33 0.76 -2.27
N PRO A 27 -2.76 -0.20 -1.53
CA PRO A 27 -3.48 -1.44 -1.20
C PRO A 27 -4.64 -1.24 -0.22
N GLU A 28 -4.67 -0.16 0.53
CA GLU A 28 -5.80 0.21 1.39
C GLU A 28 -7.05 0.56 0.58
N GLY A 29 -6.88 1.11 -0.63
CA GLY A 29 -7.95 1.47 -1.57
C GLY A 29 -8.86 2.60 -1.12
N THR A 30 -8.51 3.28 -0.02
CA THR A 30 -9.16 4.49 0.50
C THR A 30 -8.17 5.28 1.35
N ILE A 31 -8.50 6.53 1.64
CA ILE A 31 -7.75 7.34 2.60
C ILE A 31 -8.34 7.07 3.99
N HIS A 32 -7.49 6.77 4.96
CA HIS A 32 -7.87 6.60 6.36
C HIS A 32 -7.49 7.84 7.16
N HIS A 33 -8.42 8.31 7.99
CA HIS A 33 -8.20 9.48 8.87
C HIS A 33 -7.39 9.14 10.13
N THR A 34 -6.89 7.91 10.22
CA THR A 34 -6.17 7.38 11.39
C THR A 34 -4.66 7.45 11.27
N GLY A 35 -4.14 8.23 10.31
CA GLY A 35 -2.69 8.33 10.14
C GLY A 35 -1.94 8.57 11.46
N PRO A 36 -0.82 7.90 11.71
CA PRO A 36 -0.05 7.06 10.78
C PRO A 36 -0.50 5.59 10.71
N VAL A 37 -1.53 5.17 11.45
CA VAL A 37 -2.00 3.79 11.48
C VAL A 37 -2.65 3.43 10.15
N MET A 38 -2.09 2.42 9.48
CA MET A 38 -2.60 1.96 8.19
C MET A 38 -3.88 1.14 8.34
N GLY A 39 -4.76 1.25 7.35
CA GLY A 39 -5.93 0.40 7.23
C GLY A 39 -5.59 -1.00 6.69
N ARG A 40 -6.62 -1.83 6.62
CA ARG A 40 -6.49 -3.20 6.09
C ARG A 40 -6.21 -3.19 4.58
N PHE A 41 -5.21 -3.96 4.15
CA PHE A 41 -4.89 -4.13 2.73
C PHE A 41 -5.93 -5.02 2.02
N LYS A 42 -6.29 -4.64 0.80
CA LYS A 42 -7.18 -5.39 -0.09
C LYS A 42 -6.37 -6.39 -0.91
N ASN A 43 -6.98 -7.52 -1.25
CA ASN A 43 -6.30 -8.61 -1.96
C ASN A 43 -5.98 -8.30 -3.44
N GLY A 44 -6.68 -7.35 -4.07
CA GLY A 44 -6.54 -7.06 -5.50
C GLY A 44 -5.12 -6.83 -6.00
N PRO A 45 -4.32 -5.94 -5.37
CA PRO A 45 -2.93 -5.71 -5.77
C PRO A 45 -2.05 -6.96 -5.68
N PHE A 46 -2.22 -7.77 -4.65
CA PHE A 46 -1.43 -8.98 -4.40
C PHE A 46 -1.82 -10.10 -5.37
N LYS A 47 -3.13 -10.25 -5.63
CA LYS A 47 -3.62 -11.17 -6.66
C LYS A 47 -3.05 -10.84 -8.03
N LEU A 48 -3.00 -9.56 -8.40
CA LEU A 48 -2.40 -9.12 -9.65
C LEU A 48 -0.92 -9.47 -9.75
N ALA A 49 -0.15 -9.21 -8.68
CA ALA A 49 1.28 -9.50 -8.64
C ALA A 49 1.57 -11.00 -8.76
N VAL A 50 0.81 -11.85 -8.04
CA VAL A 50 0.91 -13.31 -8.10
C VAL A 50 0.49 -13.84 -9.47
N GLU A 51 -0.64 -13.37 -10.03
CA GLU A 51 -1.11 -13.79 -11.35
C GLU A 51 -0.10 -13.47 -12.47
N LYS A 52 0.54 -12.31 -12.39
CA LYS A 52 1.53 -11.86 -13.38
C LYS A 52 2.97 -12.23 -13.01
N GLN A 53 3.20 -12.90 -11.87
CA GLN A 53 4.53 -13.32 -11.39
C GLN A 53 5.54 -12.16 -11.37
N VAL A 54 5.09 -10.95 -11.00
CA VAL A 54 5.94 -9.75 -10.94
C VAL A 54 6.23 -9.35 -9.49
N PRO A 55 7.45 -8.87 -9.20
CA PRO A 55 7.81 -8.49 -7.84
C PRO A 55 7.00 -7.29 -7.34
N ILE A 56 6.79 -7.25 -6.02
CA ILE A 56 6.22 -6.10 -5.33
C ILE A 56 7.37 -5.31 -4.70
N VAL A 57 7.43 -4.00 -4.99
CA VAL A 57 8.34 -3.07 -4.30
C VAL A 57 7.51 -2.30 -3.27
N PRO A 58 7.62 -2.61 -1.96
CA PRO A 58 6.91 -1.85 -0.95
C PRO A 58 7.48 -0.44 -0.83
N ILE A 59 6.61 0.54 -0.64
CA ILE A 59 6.98 1.95 -0.45
C ILE A 59 6.29 2.48 0.80
N THR A 60 7.08 2.98 1.76
CA THR A 60 6.55 3.60 2.97
C THR A 60 6.59 5.12 2.86
N PHE A 61 5.45 5.77 3.03
CA PHE A 61 5.35 7.22 3.21
C PHE A 61 5.37 7.53 4.72
N MET A 62 6.48 8.09 5.18
CA MET A 62 6.73 8.24 6.62
C MET A 62 5.90 9.34 7.30
N ASN A 63 5.65 10.44 6.61
CA ASN A 63 5.13 11.66 7.24
C ASN A 63 4.14 12.45 6.38
N ASN A 64 3.62 11.88 5.31
CA ASN A 64 2.67 12.58 4.45
C ASN A 64 1.40 13.01 5.21
N TRP A 65 0.95 12.20 6.16
CA TRP A 65 -0.19 12.48 7.04
C TRP A 65 0.02 13.70 7.95
N LEU A 66 1.29 14.07 8.26
CA LEU A 66 1.62 15.29 8.99
C LEU A 66 1.67 16.51 8.06
N LEU A 67 2.16 16.33 6.82
CA LEU A 67 2.31 17.42 5.87
C LEU A 67 0.97 17.82 5.24
N LEU A 68 0.13 16.83 4.97
CA LEU A 68 -1.21 17.02 4.42
C LEU A 68 -2.20 16.14 5.20
N PRO A 69 -2.58 16.56 6.42
CA PRO A 69 -3.55 15.82 7.20
C PRO A 69 -4.90 15.83 6.46
N ASP A 70 -5.58 14.69 6.48
CA ASP A 70 -6.93 14.56 5.95
C ASP A 70 -7.95 15.09 6.97
N ASP A 71 -7.85 16.40 7.24
CA ASP A 71 -8.86 17.13 7.99
C ASP A 71 -9.88 17.67 7.00
N PHE A 72 -11.01 17.00 6.93
CA PHE A 72 -12.10 17.31 5.99
C PHE A 72 -12.55 18.78 6.04
N TYR A 73 -12.39 19.43 7.19
CA TYR A 73 -12.84 20.81 7.41
C TYR A 73 -11.76 21.86 7.13
N ARG A 74 -10.51 21.59 7.41
CA ARG A 74 -9.46 22.60 7.39
C ARG A 74 -8.55 22.53 6.15
N ARG A 75 -8.28 21.35 5.60
CA ARG A 75 -7.40 21.11 4.43
C ARG A 75 -6.12 21.95 4.44
N ILE A 76 -5.56 22.18 5.63
CA ILE A 76 -4.36 22.98 5.80
C ILE A 76 -3.17 22.04 5.71
N GLY A 77 -2.42 22.15 4.61
CA GLY A 77 -1.13 21.50 4.49
C GLY A 77 -0.05 22.28 5.25
N HIS A 78 0.98 21.59 5.69
CA HIS A 78 2.14 22.17 6.32
C HIS A 78 3.36 22.04 5.41
N PRO A 79 4.18 23.07 5.23
CA PRO A 79 5.43 22.95 4.50
C PRO A 79 6.38 22.01 5.24
N GLY A 80 7.09 21.19 4.48
CA GLY A 80 8.03 20.23 5.05
C GLY A 80 8.62 19.30 4.01
N ILE A 81 9.52 18.42 4.46
CA ILE A 81 10.17 17.42 3.62
C ILE A 81 9.39 16.11 3.71
N ALA A 82 8.81 15.66 2.59
CA ALA A 82 8.22 14.33 2.50
C ALA A 82 9.33 13.27 2.55
N ARG A 83 9.16 12.27 3.41
CA ARG A 83 10.11 11.17 3.58
C ARG A 83 9.49 9.88 3.09
N ILE A 84 10.21 9.21 2.19
CA ILE A 84 9.77 7.98 1.55
C ILE A 84 10.87 6.93 1.72
N ILE A 85 10.49 5.70 2.03
CA ILE A 85 11.40 4.56 2.08
C ILE A 85 10.98 3.60 0.95
N LEU A 86 11.90 3.32 0.04
CA LEU A 86 11.77 2.22 -0.91
C LEU A 86 12.40 0.99 -0.29
N HIS A 87 11.63 -0.09 -0.19
CA HIS A 87 12.09 -1.36 0.34
C HIS A 87 12.55 -2.30 -0.77
N ASP A 88 13.27 -3.35 -0.39
CA ASP A 88 13.69 -4.38 -1.32
C ASP A 88 12.51 -5.06 -1.99
N PRO A 89 12.64 -5.41 -3.29
CA PRO A 89 11.59 -6.12 -4.00
C PRO A 89 11.25 -7.47 -3.37
N ILE A 90 9.98 -7.76 -3.19
CA ILE A 90 9.48 -9.05 -2.73
C ILE A 90 9.10 -9.86 -3.97
N PRO A 91 9.80 -10.98 -4.27
CA PRO A 91 9.50 -11.80 -5.43
C PRO A 91 8.16 -12.53 -5.25
N THR A 92 7.47 -12.75 -6.35
CA THR A 92 6.21 -13.53 -6.39
C THR A 92 6.30 -14.74 -7.32
N ILE A 93 7.47 -14.99 -7.91
CA ILE A 93 7.70 -16.11 -8.81
C ILE A 93 7.45 -17.43 -8.06
N GLY A 94 6.60 -18.29 -8.61
CA GLY A 94 6.21 -19.56 -8.01
C GLY A 94 5.11 -19.46 -6.95
N MET A 95 4.65 -18.26 -6.60
CA MET A 95 3.52 -18.07 -5.69
C MET A 95 2.20 -18.39 -6.39
N THR A 96 1.24 -18.87 -5.60
CA THR A 96 -0.13 -19.23 -6.01
C THR A 96 -1.16 -18.36 -5.28
N GLU A 97 -2.45 -18.57 -5.57
CA GLU A 97 -3.53 -17.87 -4.87
C GLU A 97 -3.52 -18.12 -3.36
N ASP A 98 -3.05 -19.27 -2.90
CA ASP A 98 -2.95 -19.64 -1.48
C ASP A 98 -1.91 -18.79 -0.73
N ASP A 99 -0.93 -18.23 -1.44
CA ASP A 99 0.13 -17.42 -0.87
C ASP A 99 -0.27 -15.94 -0.70
N ILE A 100 -1.41 -15.51 -1.26
CA ILE A 100 -1.81 -14.10 -1.29
C ILE A 100 -1.93 -13.49 0.10
N ASP A 101 -2.51 -14.20 1.05
CA ASP A 101 -2.68 -13.66 2.41
C ASP A 101 -1.35 -13.55 3.16
N ALA A 102 -0.45 -14.50 2.99
CA ALA A 102 0.90 -14.45 3.55
C ALA A 102 1.73 -13.30 2.93
N LEU A 103 1.64 -13.14 1.60
CA LEU A 103 2.29 -12.07 0.86
C LEU A 103 1.78 -10.69 1.32
N LYS A 104 0.48 -10.54 1.44
CA LYS A 104 -0.18 -9.31 1.93
C LYS A 104 0.30 -8.94 3.32
N GLU A 105 0.32 -9.89 4.24
CA GLU A 105 0.80 -9.70 5.60
C GLU A 105 2.29 -9.31 5.63
N LYS A 106 3.11 -9.96 4.82
CA LYS A 106 4.54 -9.64 4.69
C LYS A 106 4.74 -8.20 4.21
N VAL A 107 4.04 -7.79 3.16
CA VAL A 107 4.14 -6.42 2.63
C VAL A 107 3.63 -5.41 3.65
N TYR A 108 2.53 -5.71 4.36
CA TYR A 108 2.00 -4.86 5.42
C TYR A 108 3.05 -4.61 6.50
N ARG A 109 3.69 -5.67 7.00
CA ARG A 109 4.74 -5.56 8.04
C ARG A 109 5.94 -4.74 7.56
N VAL A 110 6.39 -4.96 6.33
CA VAL A 110 7.51 -4.20 5.76
C VAL A 110 7.22 -2.70 5.70
N ILE A 111 6.02 -2.33 5.29
CA ILE A 111 5.60 -0.92 5.21
C ILE A 111 5.37 -0.33 6.61
N ASN A 112 4.78 -1.10 7.53
CA ASN A 112 4.39 -0.63 8.85
C ASN A 112 5.57 -0.48 9.82
N ALA A 113 6.56 -1.37 9.74
CA ALA A 113 7.67 -1.41 10.70
C ALA A 113 8.38 -0.07 10.91
N PRO A 114 8.82 0.69 9.89
CA PRO A 114 9.47 1.97 10.09
C PRO A 114 8.52 3.04 10.63
N ILE A 115 7.21 2.94 10.35
CA ILE A 115 6.21 3.86 10.88
C ILE A 115 6.01 3.61 12.37
N GLU A 116 5.86 2.35 12.77
CA GLU A 116 5.71 1.94 14.15
C GLU A 116 6.93 2.29 15.00
N GLU A 117 8.13 2.06 14.46
CA GLU A 117 9.40 2.45 15.10
C GLU A 117 9.48 3.96 15.32
N ARG A 118 9.08 4.76 14.34
CA ARG A 118 9.17 6.22 14.39
C ARG A 118 8.07 6.87 15.25
N TYR A 119 6.89 6.25 15.29
CA TYR A 119 5.69 6.81 15.93
C TYR A 119 5.01 5.79 16.88
N PRO A 120 5.73 5.22 17.85
CA PRO A 120 5.21 4.11 18.68
C PRO A 120 3.94 4.48 19.47
N GLY A 121 3.79 5.76 19.84
CA GLY A 121 2.64 6.23 20.64
C GLY A 121 1.29 6.09 19.93
N TYR A 122 1.25 5.96 18.62
CA TYR A 122 0.02 5.76 17.85
C TYR A 122 -0.45 4.31 17.81
N PHE A 123 0.40 3.35 18.17
CA PHE A 123 0.14 1.91 18.11
C PHE A 123 -0.17 1.29 19.47
N VAL A 124 -0.22 2.11 20.52
CA VAL A 124 -0.55 1.65 21.88
C VAL A 124 -2.05 1.30 21.95
N GLY A 125 -2.36 0.03 22.13
CA GLY A 125 -3.75 -0.47 22.24
C GLY A 125 -4.33 -1.12 20.97
N THR A 126 -3.56 -1.25 19.89
CA THR A 126 -3.98 -1.90 18.63
C THR A 126 -3.59 -3.38 18.51
N LYS A 127 -3.39 -4.04 19.69
CA LYS A 127 -3.14 -5.49 19.73
C LYS A 127 -4.43 -6.27 19.83
#